data_f92c8cf52c52fb754a2c9c681f81fc06
#
_entry.id   f92c8cf52c52fb754a2c9c681f81fc06
#
_cell.length_a   1.000
_cell.length_b   1.000
_cell.length_c   1.000
_cell.angle_alpha   90.00
_cell.angle_beta   90.00
_cell.angle_gamma   90.00
#
_symmetry.space_group_name_H-M   'P 1'
#
loop_
_entity.id
_entity.type
_entity.pdbx_description
1 polymer ?
#
loop_
_entity_poly.entity_id
_entity_poly.type
_entity_poly.pdbx_seq_one_letter_code
_entity_poly.pdbx_strand_id
1 'polypeptide(L)'
;MSLNDNEKISILIVDDHQVVRQGVKVFLDSQVDMLVIGEAESGEQAIKVCQDAAPDVVLLDLLMPGMDGVETTRRLKAISPRTQIVILTSYLDHEHVLPAMRAGAISYILKDISPTDLIATVRKAARGEAFLHSRVASQVVFSLQQETHQKKLFLDDLTERELEVLKLIAEGMSNADISQRLFISEKTVKSHVSNVLSKLQLADRTQIAVFAWREGFMKKAL
;
A
#
# COMPACT_ATOMS: atom_id res chain seq x y z
N MET A 1 1.37 25.43 -3.02
CA MET A 1 1.12 26.32 -1.88
C MET A 1 2.45 26.40 -1.15
N SER A 2 3.17 27.51 -1.23
CA SER A 2 4.47 27.70 -0.58
C SER A 2 4.22 27.78 0.93
N LEU A 3 4.97 26.99 1.70
CA LEU A 3 5.05 27.13 3.15
C LEU A 3 5.45 28.59 3.44
N ASN A 4 4.74 29.25 4.34
CA ASN A 4 5.20 30.53 4.87
C ASN A 4 6.55 30.28 5.57
N ASP A 5 7.54 31.13 5.31
CA ASP A 5 8.92 31.02 5.82
C ASP A 5 9.05 31.00 7.35
N ASN A 6 7.96 30.91 8.10
CA ASN A 6 7.92 30.95 9.56
C ASN A 6 7.15 29.78 10.22
N GLU A 7 6.62 28.82 9.47
CA GLU A 7 5.90 27.67 10.03
C GLU A 7 6.80 26.45 10.09
N LYS A 8 7.04 25.94 11.31
CA LYS A 8 7.84 24.73 11.52
C LYS A 8 7.08 23.49 11.03
N ILE A 9 7.78 22.55 10.43
CA ILE A 9 7.24 21.24 10.07
C ILE A 9 6.84 20.51 11.35
N SER A 10 5.55 20.26 11.52
CA SER A 10 4.99 19.53 12.65
C SER A 10 5.13 18.00 12.44
N ILE A 11 5.73 17.29 13.40
CA ILE A 11 6.11 15.89 13.25
C ILE A 11 5.53 15.06 14.38
N LEU A 12 4.89 13.93 14.06
CA LEU A 12 4.54 12.87 14.99
C LEU A 12 5.50 11.69 14.82
N ILE A 13 6.06 11.18 15.90
CA ILE A 13 6.91 9.97 15.90
C ILE A 13 6.10 8.80 16.46
N VAL A 14 6.04 7.70 15.72
CA VAL A 14 5.28 6.50 16.07
C VAL A 14 6.20 5.28 16.00
N ASP A 15 6.52 4.69 17.13
CA ASP A 15 7.40 3.53 17.27
C ASP A 15 7.15 2.91 18.65
N ASP A 16 7.09 1.60 18.80
CA ASP A 16 6.88 0.94 20.08
C ASP A 16 8.15 0.98 20.98
N HIS A 17 9.32 1.27 20.39
CA HIS A 17 10.59 1.36 21.10
C HIS A 17 10.87 2.79 21.60
N GLN A 18 10.74 3.02 22.90
CA GLN A 18 10.97 4.35 23.52
C GLN A 18 12.34 4.96 23.19
N VAL A 19 13.39 4.15 23.18
CA VAL A 19 14.77 4.64 22.91
C VAL A 19 14.89 5.18 21.47
N VAL A 20 14.22 4.56 20.51
CA VAL A 20 14.19 5.01 19.12
C VAL A 20 13.45 6.34 19.00
N ARG A 21 12.26 6.45 19.61
CA ARG A 21 11.49 7.71 19.61
C ARG A 21 12.30 8.86 20.18
N GLN A 22 12.94 8.66 21.34
CA GLN A 22 13.76 9.67 22.02
C GLN A 22 14.97 10.08 21.16
N GLY A 23 15.66 9.10 20.56
CA GLY A 23 16.78 9.36 19.67
C GLY A 23 16.39 10.19 18.45
N VAL A 24 15.34 9.80 17.75
CA VAL A 24 14.81 10.53 16.59
C VAL A 24 14.35 11.94 16.97
N LYS A 25 13.66 12.07 18.11
CA LYS A 25 13.19 13.36 18.62
C LYS A 25 14.31 14.34 18.84
N VAL A 26 15.41 13.94 19.48
CA VAL A 26 16.57 14.80 19.74
C VAL A 26 17.16 15.37 18.44
N PHE A 27 17.26 14.56 17.37
CA PHE A 27 17.75 15.02 16.08
C PHE A 27 16.79 16.00 15.40
N LEU A 28 15.49 15.74 15.44
CA LEU A 28 14.50 16.58 14.80
C LEU A 28 14.34 17.90 15.54
N ASP A 29 14.23 17.88 16.88
CA ASP A 29 14.11 19.10 17.69
C ASP A 29 15.37 20.01 17.64
N SER A 30 16.52 19.46 17.24
CA SER A 30 17.72 20.28 16.99
C SER A 30 17.61 21.16 15.75
N GLN A 31 16.62 20.92 14.88
CA GLN A 31 16.42 21.69 13.66
C GLN A 31 15.49 22.87 13.91
N VAL A 32 15.87 24.05 13.39
CA VAL A 32 15.09 25.30 13.61
C VAL A 32 13.73 25.29 12.91
N ASP A 33 13.60 24.52 11.83
CA ASP A 33 12.44 24.40 10.97
C ASP A 33 11.55 23.18 11.27
N MET A 34 11.82 22.46 12.37
CA MET A 34 11.06 21.26 12.76
C MET A 34 10.54 21.38 14.18
N LEU A 35 9.44 20.66 14.45
CA LEU A 35 8.84 20.57 15.78
C LEU A 35 8.18 19.19 15.95
N VAL A 36 8.67 18.39 16.89
CA VAL A 36 7.99 17.16 17.29
C VAL A 36 6.82 17.51 18.18
N ILE A 37 5.59 17.40 17.65
CA ILE A 37 4.35 17.76 18.34
C ILE A 37 3.78 16.61 19.18
N GLY A 38 4.29 15.38 18.99
CA GLY A 38 3.83 14.23 19.75
C GLY A 38 4.67 12.99 19.51
N GLU A 39 4.48 12.03 20.40
CA GLU A 39 5.01 10.68 20.31
C GLU A 39 3.87 9.69 20.55
N ALA A 40 3.91 8.56 19.86
CA ALA A 40 2.96 7.45 20.03
C ALA A 40 3.72 6.12 20.05
N GLU A 41 3.26 5.19 20.85
CA GLU A 41 3.83 3.84 20.97
C GLU A 41 3.03 2.78 20.19
N SER A 42 1.90 3.19 19.58
CA SER A 42 1.04 2.31 18.80
C SER A 42 0.28 3.07 17.70
N GLY A 43 -0.27 2.32 16.73
CA GLY A 43 -1.11 2.87 15.67
C GLY A 43 -2.37 3.55 16.21
N GLU A 44 -2.98 3.00 17.26
CA GLU A 44 -4.18 3.57 17.88
C GLU A 44 -3.91 4.93 18.52
N GLN A 45 -2.77 5.08 19.17
CA GLN A 45 -2.37 6.38 19.73
C GLN A 45 -2.05 7.38 18.63
N ALA A 46 -1.34 6.94 17.57
CA ALA A 46 -1.04 7.78 16.42
C ALA A 46 -2.30 8.35 15.76
N ILE A 47 -3.35 7.52 15.61
CA ILE A 47 -4.64 7.94 15.06
C ILE A 47 -5.26 9.06 15.91
N LYS A 48 -5.27 8.92 17.25
CA LYS A 48 -5.81 9.94 18.15
C LYS A 48 -5.06 11.27 18.00
N VAL A 49 -3.73 11.22 18.05
CA VAL A 49 -2.91 12.43 17.90
C VAL A 49 -3.14 13.10 16.55
N CYS A 50 -3.25 12.33 15.45
CA CYS A 50 -3.50 12.88 14.13
C CYS A 50 -4.91 13.50 13.98
N GLN A 51 -5.91 12.99 14.68
CA GLN A 51 -7.25 13.58 14.72
C GLN A 51 -7.25 14.97 15.37
N ASP A 52 -6.46 15.14 16.44
CA ASP A 52 -6.43 16.36 17.24
C ASP A 52 -5.48 17.41 16.63
N ALA A 53 -4.32 17.01 16.12
CA ALA A 53 -3.24 17.91 15.76
C ALA A 53 -2.88 17.94 14.26
N ALA A 54 -3.32 16.98 13.44
CA ALA A 54 -3.06 16.88 12.00
C ALA A 54 -1.61 17.23 11.60
N PRO A 55 -0.59 16.46 12.04
CA PRO A 55 0.82 16.75 11.77
C PRO A 55 1.11 16.80 10.26
N ASP A 56 2.13 17.57 9.85
CA ASP A 56 2.59 17.59 8.47
C ASP A 56 3.22 16.26 8.08
N VAL A 57 4.02 15.68 8.99
CA VAL A 57 4.74 14.42 8.76
C VAL A 57 4.54 13.46 9.94
N VAL A 58 4.31 12.21 9.64
CA VAL A 58 4.36 11.10 10.60
C VAL A 58 5.56 10.22 10.25
N LEU A 59 6.48 10.05 11.20
CA LEU A 59 7.49 8.99 11.15
C LEU A 59 6.90 7.76 11.81
N LEU A 60 6.73 6.68 11.07
CA LEU A 60 5.97 5.51 11.50
C LEU A 60 6.80 4.25 11.40
N ASP A 61 6.97 3.54 12.51
CA ASP A 61 7.48 2.17 12.44
C ASP A 61 6.46 1.23 11.80
N LEU A 62 6.99 0.27 11.08
CA LEU A 62 6.19 -0.70 10.36
C LEU A 62 5.71 -1.84 11.26
N LEU A 63 6.60 -2.35 12.09
CA LEU A 63 6.34 -3.51 12.94
C LEU A 63 6.07 -3.06 14.37
N MET A 64 4.80 -2.99 14.72
CA MET A 64 4.34 -2.65 16.08
C MET A 64 3.35 -3.70 16.57
N PRO A 65 3.29 -3.97 17.88
CA PRO A 65 2.27 -4.83 18.45
C PRO A 65 0.85 -4.29 18.18
N GLY A 66 -0.08 -5.19 17.87
CA GLY A 66 -1.47 -4.82 17.59
C GLY A 66 -1.69 -4.35 16.16
N MET A 67 -1.89 -3.05 15.94
CA MET A 67 -2.06 -2.47 14.61
C MET A 67 -0.69 -2.19 13.98
N ASP A 68 -0.39 -2.87 12.88
CA ASP A 68 0.85 -2.67 12.13
C ASP A 68 0.91 -1.31 11.41
N GLY A 69 2.11 -0.96 10.90
CA GLY A 69 2.33 0.31 10.21
C GLY A 69 1.58 0.44 8.88
N VAL A 70 1.25 -0.66 8.20
CA VAL A 70 0.48 -0.62 6.93
C VAL A 70 -0.97 -0.23 7.21
N GLU A 71 -1.61 -0.89 8.17
CA GLU A 71 -2.98 -0.56 8.58
C GLU A 71 -3.05 0.83 9.22
N THR A 72 -2.05 1.18 10.04
CA THR A 72 -1.92 2.53 10.62
C THR A 72 -1.85 3.57 9.51
N THR A 73 -1.00 3.37 8.49
CA THR A 73 -0.88 4.27 7.32
C THR A 73 -2.23 4.45 6.64
N ARG A 74 -2.96 3.36 6.36
CA ARG A 74 -4.26 3.40 5.69
C ARG A 74 -5.27 4.24 6.48
N ARG A 75 -5.36 4.05 7.79
CA ARG A 75 -6.26 4.81 8.67
C ARG A 75 -5.87 6.26 8.80
N LEU A 76 -4.58 6.56 8.97
CA LEU A 76 -4.07 7.92 9.02
C LEU A 76 -4.39 8.68 7.73
N LYS A 77 -4.18 8.08 6.56
CA LYS A 77 -4.51 8.70 5.27
C LYS A 77 -6.02 8.92 5.08
N ALA A 78 -6.87 8.09 5.68
CA ALA A 78 -8.32 8.27 5.63
C ALA A 78 -8.79 9.45 6.48
N ILE A 79 -8.20 9.67 7.67
CA ILE A 79 -8.61 10.74 8.61
C ILE A 79 -7.86 12.05 8.37
N SER A 80 -6.61 12.00 7.92
CA SER A 80 -5.75 13.15 7.65
C SER A 80 -5.03 13.00 6.29
N PRO A 81 -5.72 13.21 5.16
CA PRO A 81 -5.17 12.97 3.81
C PRO A 81 -3.94 13.81 3.48
N ARG A 82 -3.80 14.97 4.12
CA ARG A 82 -2.67 15.88 3.90
C ARG A 82 -1.40 15.47 4.63
N THR A 83 -1.52 14.79 5.78
CA THR A 83 -0.39 14.27 6.55
C THR A 83 0.44 13.34 5.70
N GLN A 84 1.74 13.58 5.61
CA GLN A 84 2.66 12.73 4.88
C GLN A 84 3.22 11.64 5.80
N ILE A 85 3.24 10.42 5.32
CA ILE A 85 3.68 9.29 6.12
C ILE A 85 5.01 8.76 5.58
N VAL A 86 6.01 8.79 6.44
CA VAL A 86 7.35 8.26 6.20
C VAL A 86 7.52 7.02 7.05
N ILE A 87 7.66 5.88 6.42
CA ILE A 87 7.98 4.64 7.13
C ILE A 87 9.44 4.68 7.57
N LEU A 88 9.69 4.41 8.85
CA LEU A 88 11.01 4.34 9.48
C LEU A 88 11.13 3.00 10.20
N THR A 89 11.79 2.01 9.62
CA THR A 89 11.82 0.64 10.13
C THR A 89 13.20 0.02 10.11
N SER A 90 13.42 -1.00 10.95
CA SER A 90 14.64 -1.81 10.92
C SER A 90 14.64 -2.88 9.82
N TYR A 91 13.49 -3.10 9.18
CA TYR A 91 13.29 -4.22 8.25
C TYR A 91 13.17 -3.75 6.82
N LEU A 92 13.91 -4.40 5.94
CA LEU A 92 13.78 -4.28 4.50
C LEU A 92 13.18 -5.60 3.99
N ASP A 93 11.86 -5.68 3.99
CA ASP A 93 11.14 -6.87 3.60
C ASP A 93 10.24 -6.62 2.39
N HIS A 94 10.28 -7.55 1.42
CA HIS A 94 9.43 -7.52 0.21
C HIS A 94 7.95 -7.48 0.54
N GLU A 95 7.54 -8.17 1.61
CA GLU A 95 6.13 -8.32 1.98
C GLU A 95 5.51 -7.02 2.50
N HIS A 96 6.32 -6.08 2.99
CA HIS A 96 5.82 -4.87 3.65
C HIS A 96 6.01 -3.57 2.87
N VAL A 97 7.07 -3.46 2.04
CA VAL A 97 7.38 -2.21 1.34
C VAL A 97 6.23 -1.79 0.42
N LEU A 98 5.81 -2.68 -0.47
CA LEU A 98 4.78 -2.37 -1.46
C LEU A 98 3.40 -2.14 -0.84
N PRO A 99 2.94 -2.94 0.15
CA PRO A 99 1.71 -2.65 0.90
C PRO A 99 1.73 -1.29 1.60
N ALA A 100 2.84 -0.88 2.23
CA ALA A 100 2.96 0.43 2.89
C ALA A 100 2.84 1.59 1.89
N MET A 101 3.52 1.49 0.73
CA MET A 101 3.41 2.48 -0.34
C MET A 101 1.99 2.55 -0.91
N ARG A 102 1.32 1.41 -1.10
CA ARG A 102 -0.09 1.35 -1.55
C ARG A 102 -1.06 1.89 -0.52
N ALA A 103 -0.75 1.77 0.76
CA ALA A 103 -1.54 2.37 1.84
C ALA A 103 -1.43 3.90 1.86
N GLY A 104 -0.44 4.49 1.17
CA GLY A 104 -0.25 5.93 1.02
C GLY A 104 0.98 6.49 1.73
N ALA A 105 1.94 5.65 2.15
CA ALA A 105 3.24 6.16 2.59
C ALA A 105 3.96 6.84 1.42
N ILE A 106 4.53 8.02 1.67
CA ILE A 106 5.26 8.78 0.64
C ILE A 106 6.74 8.41 0.58
N SER A 107 7.28 7.93 1.70
CA SER A 107 8.69 7.57 1.82
C SER A 107 8.86 6.32 2.69
N TYR A 108 9.94 5.59 2.41
CA TYR A 108 10.30 4.40 3.17
C TYR A 108 11.82 4.42 3.40
N ILE A 109 12.22 4.45 4.66
CA ILE A 109 13.63 4.53 5.08
C ILE A 109 13.92 3.51 6.17
N LEU A 110 15.19 3.16 6.30
CA LEU A 110 15.67 2.22 7.32
C LEU A 110 16.16 2.98 8.55
N LYS A 111 16.04 2.39 9.74
CA LYS A 111 16.50 2.99 11.02
C LYS A 111 18.03 3.15 11.11
N ASP A 112 18.79 2.55 10.20
CA ASP A 112 20.23 2.76 10.04
C ASP A 112 20.61 3.99 9.19
N ILE A 113 19.60 4.78 8.77
CA ILE A 113 19.81 6.03 8.03
C ILE A 113 20.61 7.05 8.84
N SER A 114 21.43 7.85 8.14
CA SER A 114 22.13 8.95 8.79
C SER A 114 21.15 10.02 9.31
N PRO A 115 21.45 10.71 10.42
CA PRO A 115 20.62 11.83 10.90
C PRO A 115 20.39 12.90 9.82
N THR A 116 21.38 13.20 9.01
CA THR A 116 21.30 14.18 7.93
C THR A 116 20.27 13.76 6.87
N ASP A 117 20.30 12.48 6.48
CA ASP A 117 19.36 11.95 5.48
C ASP A 117 17.93 11.82 6.03
N LEU A 118 17.78 11.49 7.31
CA LEU A 118 16.48 11.51 7.99
C LEU A 118 15.85 12.91 7.94
N ILE A 119 16.60 13.93 8.34
CA ILE A 119 16.18 15.33 8.30
C ILE A 119 15.81 15.75 6.87
N ALA A 120 16.65 15.41 5.88
CA ALA A 120 16.38 15.70 4.48
C ALA A 120 15.11 15.01 3.98
N THR A 121 14.86 13.77 4.42
CA THR A 121 13.65 13.01 4.07
C THR A 121 12.40 13.65 4.66
N VAL A 122 12.43 14.09 5.92
CA VAL A 122 11.31 14.80 6.55
C VAL A 122 10.97 16.09 5.80
N ARG A 123 11.99 16.89 5.44
CA ARG A 123 11.79 18.13 4.65
C ARG A 123 11.17 17.85 3.27
N LYS A 124 11.62 16.79 2.59
CA LYS A 124 11.04 16.38 1.30
C LYS A 124 9.59 15.92 1.48
N ALA A 125 9.35 15.05 2.46
CA ALA A 125 7.99 14.55 2.73
C ALA A 125 7.01 15.68 3.03
N ALA A 126 7.38 16.68 3.84
CA ALA A 126 6.54 17.83 4.15
C ALA A 126 6.14 18.63 2.89
N ARG A 127 6.96 18.60 1.83
CA ARG A 127 6.64 19.20 0.52
C ARG A 127 5.86 18.28 -0.42
N GLY A 128 5.54 17.06 0.03
CA GLY A 128 4.90 16.04 -0.81
C GLY A 128 5.86 15.36 -1.80
N GLU A 129 7.17 15.47 -1.58
CA GLU A 129 8.21 14.83 -2.39
C GLU A 129 8.56 13.45 -1.83
N ALA A 130 8.47 12.42 -2.67
CA ALA A 130 8.85 11.06 -2.28
C ALA A 130 10.39 10.93 -2.17
N PHE A 131 10.83 10.19 -1.17
CA PHE A 131 12.22 9.74 -1.06
C PHE A 131 12.24 8.23 -0.74
N LEU A 132 12.96 7.49 -1.56
CA LEU A 132 13.21 6.08 -1.33
C LEU A 132 14.72 5.86 -1.30
N HIS A 133 15.21 5.25 -0.22
CA HIS A 133 16.60 4.80 -0.19
C HIS A 133 16.84 3.79 -1.34
N SER A 134 18.02 3.77 -1.94
CA SER A 134 18.33 2.93 -3.11
C SER A 134 17.99 1.44 -2.90
N ARG A 135 18.24 0.89 -1.72
CA ARG A 135 17.86 -0.49 -1.35
C ARG A 135 16.34 -0.70 -1.41
N VAL A 136 15.57 0.27 -0.89
CA VAL A 136 14.10 0.22 -0.90
C VAL A 136 13.57 0.36 -2.33
N ALA A 137 14.14 1.26 -3.12
CA ALA A 137 13.75 1.43 -4.52
C ALA A 137 13.96 0.14 -5.34
N SER A 138 15.11 -0.53 -5.18
CA SER A 138 15.37 -1.82 -5.81
C SER A 138 14.35 -2.88 -5.40
N GLN A 139 13.94 -2.87 -4.12
CA GLN A 139 12.96 -3.79 -3.58
C GLN A 139 11.56 -3.55 -4.18
N VAL A 140 11.14 -2.29 -4.29
CA VAL A 140 9.87 -1.92 -4.94
C VAL A 140 9.84 -2.39 -6.39
N VAL A 141 10.90 -2.15 -7.15
CA VAL A 141 11.01 -2.60 -8.54
C VAL A 141 10.92 -4.12 -8.63
N PHE A 142 11.64 -4.84 -7.78
CA PHE A 142 11.61 -6.30 -7.74
C PHE A 142 10.22 -6.85 -7.40
N SER A 143 9.56 -6.27 -6.39
CA SER A 143 8.19 -6.67 -6.00
C SER A 143 7.18 -6.45 -7.13
N LEU A 144 7.27 -5.32 -7.84
CA LEU A 144 6.42 -5.04 -9.00
C LEU A 144 6.68 -6.02 -10.15
N GLN A 145 7.93 -6.39 -10.38
CA GLN A 145 8.28 -7.39 -11.40
C GLN A 145 7.75 -8.77 -11.02
N GLN A 146 7.87 -9.18 -9.76
CA GLN A 146 7.32 -10.45 -9.27
C GLN A 146 5.79 -10.50 -9.40
N GLU A 147 5.08 -9.45 -8.99
CA GLU A 147 3.62 -9.40 -9.15
C GLU A 147 3.21 -9.51 -10.63
N THR A 148 3.92 -8.81 -11.52
CA THR A 148 3.66 -8.88 -12.96
C THR A 148 3.95 -10.28 -13.51
N HIS A 149 5.03 -10.91 -13.06
CA HIS A 149 5.42 -12.26 -13.51
C HIS A 149 4.44 -13.31 -12.98
N GLN A 150 4.06 -13.23 -11.71
CA GLN A 150 3.11 -14.16 -11.09
C GLN A 150 1.71 -14.04 -11.71
N LYS A 151 1.25 -12.82 -11.99
CA LYS A 151 0.01 -12.57 -12.72
C LYS A 151 0.05 -13.16 -14.13
N LYS A 152 1.15 -12.99 -14.83
CA LYS A 152 1.31 -13.55 -16.18
C LYS A 152 1.27 -15.08 -16.16
N LEU A 153 1.93 -15.73 -15.20
CA LEU A 153 1.88 -17.18 -15.02
C LEU A 153 0.45 -17.69 -14.77
N PHE A 154 -0.32 -17.03 -13.89
CA PHE A 154 -1.72 -17.42 -13.63
C PHE A 154 -2.62 -17.28 -14.86
N LEU A 155 -2.36 -16.29 -15.72
CA LEU A 155 -3.11 -16.09 -16.94
C LEU A 155 -2.69 -17.08 -18.06
N ASP A 156 -1.41 -17.39 -18.14
CA ASP A 156 -0.86 -18.37 -19.09
C ASP A 156 -1.34 -19.81 -18.75
N ASP A 157 -1.74 -20.07 -17.51
CA ASP A 157 -2.33 -21.33 -17.06
C ASP A 157 -3.80 -21.50 -17.51
N LEU A 158 -4.50 -20.41 -17.87
CA LEU A 158 -5.86 -20.51 -18.39
C LEU A 158 -5.87 -20.94 -19.86
N THR A 159 -6.69 -21.94 -20.16
CA THR A 159 -7.00 -22.29 -21.55
C THR A 159 -7.79 -21.16 -22.21
N GLU A 160 -7.75 -21.09 -23.55
CA GLU A 160 -8.55 -20.11 -24.31
C GLU A 160 -10.03 -20.14 -23.90
N ARG A 161 -10.56 -21.35 -23.65
CA ARG A 161 -11.96 -21.54 -23.26
C ARG A 161 -12.27 -21.04 -21.85
N GLU A 162 -11.34 -21.22 -20.91
CA GLU A 162 -11.46 -20.68 -19.56
C GLU A 162 -11.36 -19.15 -19.56
N LEU A 163 -10.52 -18.58 -20.42
CA LEU A 163 -10.41 -17.14 -20.60
C LEU A 163 -11.70 -16.54 -21.22
N GLU A 164 -12.32 -17.21 -22.19
CA GLU A 164 -13.62 -16.79 -22.72
C GLU A 164 -14.70 -16.80 -21.61
N VAL A 165 -14.77 -17.87 -20.82
CA VAL A 165 -15.73 -17.97 -19.72
C VAL A 165 -15.49 -16.87 -18.69
N LEU A 166 -14.22 -16.57 -18.33
CA LEU A 166 -13.84 -15.50 -17.42
C LEU A 166 -14.37 -14.14 -17.92
N LYS A 167 -14.18 -13.82 -19.20
CA LYS A 167 -14.67 -12.57 -19.81
C LYS A 167 -16.19 -12.45 -19.74
N LEU A 168 -16.91 -13.51 -20.06
CA LEU A 168 -18.38 -13.53 -20.04
C LEU A 168 -18.93 -13.42 -18.59
N ILE A 169 -18.21 -13.97 -17.60
CA ILE A 169 -18.53 -13.75 -16.19
C ILE A 169 -18.37 -12.27 -15.82
N ALA A 170 -17.31 -11.62 -16.29
CA ALA A 170 -17.09 -10.20 -16.05
C ALA A 170 -18.14 -9.30 -16.71
N GLU A 171 -18.76 -9.76 -17.81
CA GLU A 171 -19.93 -9.13 -18.43
C GLU A 171 -21.23 -9.34 -17.64
N GLY A 172 -21.20 -10.12 -16.55
CA GLY A 172 -22.36 -10.39 -15.70
C GLY A 172 -23.26 -11.53 -16.20
N MET A 173 -22.85 -12.31 -17.22
CA MET A 173 -23.66 -13.37 -17.80
C MET A 173 -23.85 -14.55 -16.85
N SER A 174 -25.03 -15.15 -16.80
CA SER A 174 -25.30 -16.38 -16.06
C SER A 174 -24.67 -17.61 -16.74
N ASN A 175 -24.62 -18.76 -16.05
CA ASN A 175 -24.14 -20.00 -16.68
C ASN A 175 -25.01 -20.43 -17.85
N ALA A 176 -26.32 -20.16 -17.80
CA ALA A 176 -27.24 -20.43 -18.89
C ALA A 176 -26.92 -19.56 -20.12
N ASP A 177 -26.69 -18.26 -19.93
CA ASP A 177 -26.34 -17.34 -21.01
C ASP A 177 -24.98 -17.70 -21.63
N ILE A 178 -23.99 -18.04 -20.80
CA ILE A 178 -22.65 -18.48 -21.25
C ILE A 178 -22.79 -19.77 -22.05
N SER A 179 -23.60 -20.72 -21.59
CA SER A 179 -23.80 -21.99 -22.30
C SER A 179 -24.38 -21.78 -23.69
N GLN A 180 -25.35 -20.89 -23.83
CA GLN A 180 -25.92 -20.52 -25.13
C GLN A 180 -24.92 -19.81 -26.02
N ARG A 181 -24.19 -18.82 -25.47
CA ARG A 181 -23.22 -18.01 -26.21
C ARG A 181 -22.03 -18.84 -26.71
N LEU A 182 -21.61 -19.82 -25.92
CA LEU A 182 -20.46 -20.66 -26.24
C LEU A 182 -20.82 -22.01 -26.88
N PHE A 183 -22.12 -22.29 -27.07
CA PHE A 183 -22.65 -23.55 -27.64
C PHE A 183 -22.16 -24.80 -26.88
N ILE A 184 -22.19 -24.75 -25.53
CA ILE A 184 -21.83 -25.86 -24.63
C ILE A 184 -22.90 -26.08 -23.57
N SER A 185 -22.84 -27.19 -22.84
CA SER A 185 -23.80 -27.45 -21.75
C SER A 185 -23.49 -26.56 -20.53
N GLU A 186 -24.53 -26.22 -19.74
CA GLU A 186 -24.33 -25.52 -18.46
C GLU A 186 -23.41 -26.29 -17.50
N LYS A 187 -23.42 -27.64 -17.56
CA LYS A 187 -22.51 -28.47 -16.78
C LYS A 187 -21.05 -28.21 -17.17
N THR A 188 -20.80 -28.04 -18.48
CA THR A 188 -19.46 -27.72 -18.99
C THR A 188 -19.05 -26.33 -18.55
N VAL A 189 -19.95 -25.34 -18.57
CA VAL A 189 -19.67 -24.00 -18.03
C VAL A 189 -19.30 -24.07 -16.55
N LYS A 190 -20.04 -24.80 -15.72
CA LYS A 190 -19.73 -24.99 -14.31
C LYS A 190 -18.34 -25.59 -14.10
N SER A 191 -17.93 -26.54 -14.92
CA SER A 191 -16.57 -27.10 -14.89
C SER A 191 -15.51 -26.05 -15.19
N HIS A 192 -15.70 -25.23 -16.26
CA HIS A 192 -14.78 -24.15 -16.57
C HIS A 192 -14.69 -23.10 -15.47
N VAL A 193 -15.83 -22.71 -14.87
CA VAL A 193 -15.86 -21.80 -13.71
C VAL A 193 -15.06 -22.36 -12.55
N SER A 194 -15.25 -23.64 -12.21
CA SER A 194 -14.49 -24.30 -11.14
C SER A 194 -12.99 -24.33 -11.42
N ASN A 195 -12.60 -24.60 -12.66
CA ASN A 195 -11.19 -24.59 -13.06
C ASN A 195 -10.58 -23.18 -12.97
N VAL A 196 -11.31 -22.15 -13.44
CA VAL A 196 -10.88 -20.74 -13.31
C VAL A 196 -10.68 -20.36 -11.86
N LEU A 197 -11.64 -20.69 -10.97
CA LEU A 197 -11.53 -20.44 -9.54
C LEU A 197 -10.29 -21.11 -8.94
N SER A 198 -10.07 -22.38 -9.27
CA SER A 198 -8.91 -23.13 -8.77
C SER A 198 -7.59 -22.58 -9.27
N LYS A 199 -7.47 -22.30 -10.58
CA LYS A 199 -6.24 -21.81 -11.22
C LYS A 199 -5.86 -20.40 -10.75
N LEU A 200 -6.86 -19.53 -10.57
CA LEU A 200 -6.67 -18.15 -10.09
C LEU A 200 -6.72 -18.03 -8.56
N GLN A 201 -6.91 -19.14 -7.84
CA GLN A 201 -7.04 -19.18 -6.37
C GLN A 201 -8.12 -18.22 -5.83
N LEU A 202 -9.26 -18.14 -6.53
CA LEU A 202 -10.39 -17.30 -6.16
C LEU A 202 -11.47 -18.13 -5.45
N ALA A 203 -12.18 -17.50 -4.49
CA ALA A 203 -13.16 -18.20 -3.67
C ALA A 203 -14.54 -18.34 -4.36
N ASP A 204 -14.92 -17.35 -5.17
CA ASP A 204 -16.25 -17.31 -5.76
C ASP A 204 -16.29 -16.59 -7.12
N ARG A 205 -17.45 -16.68 -7.79
CA ARG A 205 -17.71 -16.07 -9.10
C ARG A 205 -17.58 -14.54 -9.09
N THR A 206 -17.94 -13.88 -7.99
CA THR A 206 -17.83 -12.43 -7.86
C THR A 206 -16.37 -12.01 -7.92
N GLN A 207 -15.50 -12.77 -7.28
CA GLN A 207 -14.05 -12.54 -7.34
C GLN A 207 -13.49 -12.74 -8.75
N ILE A 208 -14.02 -13.66 -9.57
CA ILE A 208 -13.64 -13.77 -10.99
C ILE A 208 -14.00 -12.47 -11.72
N ALA A 209 -15.20 -11.93 -11.54
CA ALA A 209 -15.61 -10.70 -12.19
C ALA A 209 -14.73 -9.51 -11.77
N VAL A 210 -14.51 -9.35 -10.47
CA VAL A 210 -13.62 -8.30 -9.92
C VAL A 210 -12.19 -8.43 -10.47
N PHE A 211 -11.65 -9.65 -10.50
CA PHE A 211 -10.33 -9.94 -11.07
C PHE A 211 -10.26 -9.51 -12.55
N ALA A 212 -11.23 -9.91 -13.36
CA ALA A 212 -11.24 -9.58 -14.79
C ALA A 212 -11.29 -8.06 -15.04
N TRP A 213 -12.04 -7.30 -14.23
CA TRP A 213 -12.09 -5.84 -14.30
C TRP A 213 -10.75 -5.20 -13.88
N ARG A 214 -10.13 -5.68 -12.80
CA ARG A 214 -8.85 -5.17 -12.30
C ARG A 214 -7.70 -5.41 -13.27
N GLU A 215 -7.72 -6.54 -13.98
CA GLU A 215 -6.67 -6.92 -14.93
C GLU A 215 -6.91 -6.35 -16.34
N GLY A 216 -7.98 -5.58 -16.54
CA GLY A 216 -8.24 -4.86 -17.80
C GLY A 216 -8.76 -5.75 -18.94
N PHE A 217 -9.29 -6.95 -18.65
CA PHE A 217 -9.93 -7.80 -19.65
C PHE A 217 -11.21 -7.17 -20.22
N MET A 218 -11.79 -6.25 -19.46
CA MET A 218 -12.95 -5.48 -19.87
C MET A 218 -12.50 -4.11 -20.36
N LYS A 219 -12.66 -3.82 -21.66
CA LYS A 219 -12.52 -2.46 -22.18
C LYS A 219 -13.58 -1.59 -21.51
N LYS A 220 -13.15 -0.47 -20.90
CA LYS A 220 -14.13 0.57 -20.54
C LYS A 220 -14.92 0.91 -21.79
N ALA A 221 -16.25 0.64 -21.79
CA ALA A 221 -17.13 1.28 -22.74
C ALA A 221 -17.05 2.79 -22.44
N LEU A 222 -16.53 3.55 -23.40
CA LEU A 222 -16.55 5.01 -23.42
C LEU A 222 -17.97 5.48 -23.60
#